data_17f35ce13303c141350217f5e4c859cd
#
_entry.id   17f35ce13303c141350217f5e4c859cd
#
_cell.length_a   1.000
_cell.length_b   1.000
_cell.length_c   1.000
_cell.angle_alpha   90.00
_cell.angle_beta   90.00
_cell.angle_gamma   90.00
#
_symmetry.space_group_name_H-M   'P 1'
#
loop_
_entity.id
_entity.type
_entity.pdbx_description
1 polymer ?
#
loop_
_entity_poly.entity_id
_entity_poly.type
_entity_poly.pdbx_seq_one_letter_code
_entity_poly.pdbx_strand_id
1 'polypeptide(L)'
;MNILVYRWNSYNYIDIIATFQSMGHQVDVIEQELESYDEDESFAAHLHGILQQKNYDFVFTVNYFAVISGVCQQMGIKYVSWSCDSPLLSMYHKNVFLDCNYFFLFDKTNYLEFKGMGVKHIWHLPLAVDTDRLDELFAQDTMDKMQLAEVDSGNASKHSVRDFAGGISFVGNLYEKNSYDELEKRFPEYLRGYFDAVMEAQLNISGGNIIEPMLTADILERVSEYFELKKSKDSFSDLGLVFATTVLGFKTASLQRQRALLALAAKFPVNLYTNTEIGRASCRERV
;
A
#
# COMPACT_ATOMS: atom_id res chain seq x y z
N MET A 1 -4.53 -10.58 26.08
CA MET A 1 -4.89 -11.45 24.94
C MET A 1 -3.62 -12.02 24.34
N ASN A 2 -3.73 -13.20 23.69
CA ASN A 2 -2.68 -13.80 22.89
C ASN A 2 -2.97 -13.49 21.42
N ILE A 3 -2.09 -12.77 20.75
CA ILE A 3 -2.28 -12.31 19.37
C ILE A 3 -1.19 -12.95 18.50
N LEU A 4 -1.56 -13.53 17.38
CA LEU A 4 -0.62 -13.95 16.35
C LEU A 4 -0.61 -12.90 15.24
N VAL A 5 0.53 -12.28 14.99
CA VAL A 5 0.70 -11.29 13.92
C VAL A 5 1.42 -11.93 12.74
N TYR A 6 0.80 -11.92 11.55
CA TYR A 6 1.52 -12.23 10.32
C TYR A 6 2.22 -10.97 9.83
N ARG A 7 3.54 -11.02 9.83
CA ARG A 7 4.42 -9.95 9.36
C ARG A 7 4.86 -10.23 7.93
N TRP A 8 4.40 -9.42 7.03
CA TRP A 8 4.92 -9.29 5.67
C TRP A 8 5.65 -7.94 5.56
N ASN A 9 6.17 -7.59 4.39
CA ASN A 9 6.93 -6.34 4.17
C ASN A 9 6.06 -5.06 4.26
N SER A 10 5.20 -4.93 5.28
CA SER A 10 4.51 -3.68 5.59
C SER A 10 5.38 -2.77 6.48
N TYR A 11 5.26 -1.47 6.30
CA TYR A 11 6.08 -0.49 7.02
C TYR A 11 5.61 -0.22 8.46
N ASN A 12 4.35 -0.53 8.78
CA ASN A 12 3.70 -0.18 10.05
C ASN A 12 3.63 -1.33 11.09
N TYR A 13 4.18 -2.50 10.78
CA TYR A 13 4.10 -3.66 11.68
C TYR A 13 4.82 -3.44 13.03
N ILE A 14 5.91 -2.66 13.03
CA ILE A 14 6.68 -2.36 14.26
C ILE A 14 5.79 -1.61 15.24
N ASP A 15 5.12 -0.56 14.79
CA ASP A 15 4.26 0.27 15.62
C ASP A 15 3.06 -0.53 16.15
N ILE A 16 2.47 -1.38 15.31
CA ILE A 16 1.34 -2.24 15.69
C ILE A 16 1.75 -3.25 16.76
N ILE A 17 2.87 -3.93 16.58
CA ILE A 17 3.36 -4.91 17.57
C ILE A 17 3.69 -4.22 18.90
N ALA A 18 4.42 -3.10 18.85
CA ALA A 18 4.76 -2.31 20.03
C ALA A 18 3.50 -1.84 20.78
N THR A 19 2.50 -1.36 20.04
CA THR A 19 1.22 -0.92 20.62
C THR A 19 0.48 -2.08 21.29
N PHE A 20 0.36 -3.25 20.67
CA PHE A 20 -0.25 -4.41 21.32
C PHE A 20 0.49 -4.83 22.58
N GLN A 21 1.82 -4.81 22.57
CA GLN A 21 2.63 -5.14 23.74
C GLN A 21 2.48 -4.11 24.86
N SER A 22 2.46 -2.82 24.55
CA SER A 22 2.24 -1.75 25.53
C SER A 22 0.86 -1.81 26.20
N MET A 23 -0.14 -2.34 25.47
CA MET A 23 -1.48 -2.63 26.00
C MET A 23 -1.52 -3.90 26.87
N GLY A 24 -0.40 -4.57 27.08
CA GLY A 24 -0.30 -5.76 27.92
C GLY A 24 -0.72 -7.07 27.21
N HIS A 25 -0.70 -7.10 25.88
CA HIS A 25 -1.00 -8.32 25.10
C HIS A 25 0.28 -9.11 24.84
N GLN A 26 0.14 -10.44 24.75
CA GLN A 26 1.22 -11.31 24.27
C GLN A 26 1.12 -11.40 22.75
N VAL A 27 2.23 -11.11 22.07
CA VAL A 27 2.29 -11.09 20.59
C VAL A 27 3.34 -12.09 20.14
N ASP A 28 2.90 -13.05 19.35
CA ASP A 28 3.77 -13.93 18.56
C ASP A 28 3.74 -13.48 17.10
N VAL A 29 4.83 -13.70 16.37
CA VAL A 29 4.99 -13.23 14.99
C VAL A 29 5.35 -14.39 14.08
N ILE A 30 4.70 -14.46 12.92
CA ILE A 30 5.05 -15.35 11.81
C ILE A 30 5.51 -14.50 10.63
N GLU A 31 6.67 -14.86 10.02
CA GLU A 31 7.35 -14.08 8.98
C GLU A 31 7.58 -14.86 7.67
N GLN A 32 6.95 -16.00 7.50
CA GLN A 32 7.08 -16.77 6.26
C GLN A 32 6.49 -15.99 5.08
N GLU A 33 7.24 -15.88 3.98
CA GLU A 33 6.73 -15.31 2.74
C GLU A 33 5.63 -16.19 2.14
N LEU A 34 4.60 -15.54 1.59
CA LEU A 34 3.52 -16.20 0.86
C LEU A 34 3.89 -16.29 -0.62
N GLU A 35 3.75 -17.46 -1.21
CA GLU A 35 3.83 -17.66 -2.66
C GLU A 35 2.59 -17.09 -3.37
N SER A 36 1.43 -17.17 -2.73
CA SER A 36 0.17 -16.60 -3.20
C SER A 36 -0.68 -16.10 -2.02
N TYR A 37 -1.31 -14.96 -2.18
CA TYR A 37 -2.20 -14.37 -1.17
C TYR A 37 -3.54 -15.11 -1.04
N ASP A 38 -3.91 -15.82 -2.08
CA ASP A 38 -5.18 -16.53 -2.18
C ASP A 38 -5.06 -18.00 -1.75
N GLU A 39 -4.05 -18.70 -2.28
CA GLU A 39 -3.86 -20.14 -2.12
C GLU A 39 -2.38 -20.46 -1.92
N ASP A 40 -2.01 -20.92 -0.72
CA ASP A 40 -0.65 -21.38 -0.39
C ASP A 40 -0.76 -22.51 0.62
N GLU A 41 -0.66 -23.77 0.14
CA GLU A 41 -0.82 -24.95 0.98
C GLU A 41 0.30 -25.07 2.02
N SER A 42 1.52 -24.70 1.68
CA SER A 42 2.67 -24.76 2.58
C SER A 42 2.50 -23.79 3.73
N PHE A 43 2.13 -22.55 3.43
CA PHE A 43 1.86 -21.54 4.45
C PHE A 43 0.63 -21.91 5.28
N ALA A 44 -0.44 -22.39 4.68
CA ALA A 44 -1.66 -22.81 5.37
C ALA A 44 -1.37 -23.93 6.37
N ALA A 45 -0.57 -24.95 5.99
CA ALA A 45 -0.17 -26.02 6.89
C ALA A 45 0.69 -25.52 8.06
N HIS A 46 1.64 -24.62 7.79
CA HIS A 46 2.47 -24.01 8.83
C HIS A 46 1.65 -23.19 9.82
N LEU A 47 0.80 -22.29 9.32
CA LEU A 47 -0.11 -21.47 10.15
C LEU A 47 -1.02 -22.37 11.01
N HIS A 48 -1.62 -23.41 10.42
CA HIS A 48 -2.44 -24.37 11.13
C HIS A 48 -1.66 -25.02 12.28
N GLY A 49 -0.42 -25.45 12.04
CA GLY A 49 0.46 -26.03 13.06
C GLY A 49 0.74 -25.07 14.23
N ILE A 50 0.97 -23.79 13.95
CA ILE A 50 1.17 -22.76 14.99
C ILE A 50 -0.10 -22.58 15.82
N LEU A 51 -1.26 -22.47 15.16
CA LEU A 51 -2.55 -22.25 15.82
C LEU A 51 -3.00 -23.44 16.68
N GLN A 52 -2.49 -24.65 16.43
CA GLN A 52 -2.73 -25.82 17.29
C GLN A 52 -1.89 -25.83 18.57
N GLN A 53 -0.73 -25.18 18.58
CA GLN A 53 0.21 -25.24 19.71
C GLN A 53 -0.15 -24.28 20.85
N LYS A 54 -0.89 -23.20 20.55
CA LYS A 54 -1.24 -22.16 21.53
C LYS A 54 -2.62 -21.59 21.21
N ASN A 55 -3.38 -21.29 22.24
CA ASN A 55 -4.66 -20.60 22.09
C ASN A 55 -4.43 -19.12 21.80
N TYR A 56 -4.78 -18.69 20.61
CA TYR A 56 -4.80 -17.29 20.20
C TYR A 56 -6.22 -16.74 20.23
N ASP A 57 -6.35 -15.51 20.72
CA ASP A 57 -7.63 -14.78 20.69
C ASP A 57 -7.99 -14.33 19.27
N PHE A 58 -6.98 -13.97 18.48
CA PHE A 58 -7.13 -13.68 17.05
C PHE A 58 -5.77 -13.70 16.32
N VAL A 59 -5.85 -13.84 14.99
CA VAL A 59 -4.74 -13.58 14.06
C VAL A 59 -4.90 -12.17 13.51
N PHE A 60 -3.82 -11.40 13.45
CA PHE A 60 -3.80 -10.03 12.94
C PHE A 60 -2.91 -9.89 11.71
N THR A 61 -3.37 -9.13 10.72
CA THR A 61 -2.55 -8.71 9.58
C THR A 61 -2.78 -7.25 9.20
N VAL A 62 -1.73 -6.63 8.70
CA VAL A 62 -1.88 -5.45 7.85
C VAL A 62 -2.24 -5.94 6.45
N ASN A 63 -3.28 -5.38 5.85
CA ASN A 63 -3.95 -5.89 4.65
C ASN A 63 -4.58 -7.28 4.84
N TYR A 64 -5.30 -7.75 3.83
CA TYR A 64 -6.04 -9.00 3.88
C TYR A 64 -5.38 -10.09 3.04
N PHE A 65 -5.40 -11.33 3.57
CA PHE A 65 -4.89 -12.53 2.91
C PHE A 65 -5.95 -13.63 2.97
N ALA A 66 -6.44 -14.05 1.82
CA ALA A 66 -7.52 -15.04 1.74
C ALA A 66 -7.12 -16.41 2.28
N VAL A 67 -5.84 -16.79 2.14
CA VAL A 67 -5.29 -18.04 2.71
C VAL A 67 -5.36 -18.04 4.23
N ILE A 68 -4.98 -16.92 4.89
CA ILE A 68 -5.05 -16.79 6.36
C ILE A 68 -6.51 -16.86 6.84
N SER A 69 -7.41 -16.16 6.15
CA SER A 69 -8.85 -16.21 6.42
C SER A 69 -9.40 -17.63 6.36
N GLY A 70 -9.00 -18.42 5.35
CA GLY A 70 -9.41 -19.81 5.22
C GLY A 70 -8.98 -20.69 6.38
N VAL A 71 -7.72 -20.57 6.82
CA VAL A 71 -7.19 -21.32 7.97
C VAL A 71 -7.88 -20.88 9.27
N CYS A 72 -8.04 -19.58 9.49
CA CYS A 72 -8.72 -19.07 10.68
C CYS A 72 -10.16 -19.55 10.78
N GLN A 73 -10.89 -19.60 9.66
CA GLN A 73 -12.24 -20.15 9.61
C GLN A 73 -12.28 -21.63 9.99
N GLN A 74 -11.35 -22.44 9.48
CA GLN A 74 -11.26 -23.87 9.81
C GLN A 74 -10.94 -24.10 11.29
N MET A 75 -10.12 -23.24 11.88
CA MET A 75 -9.70 -23.32 13.29
C MET A 75 -10.68 -22.65 14.25
N GLY A 76 -11.70 -21.94 13.78
CA GLY A 76 -12.64 -21.19 14.60
C GLY A 76 -12.01 -19.99 15.32
N ILE A 77 -10.91 -19.44 14.78
CA ILE A 77 -10.18 -18.31 15.33
C ILE A 77 -10.55 -17.03 14.57
N LYS A 78 -10.68 -15.91 15.28
CA LYS A 78 -10.95 -14.61 14.63
C LYS A 78 -9.76 -14.17 13.80
N TYR A 79 -10.03 -13.61 12.63
CA TYR A 79 -9.04 -12.99 11.77
C TYR A 79 -9.30 -11.48 11.66
N VAL A 80 -8.37 -10.68 12.13
CA VAL A 80 -8.45 -9.21 12.14
C VAL A 80 -7.50 -8.65 11.08
N SER A 81 -8.03 -7.86 10.17
CA SER A 81 -7.25 -7.23 9.09
C SER A 81 -7.45 -5.73 9.11
N TRP A 82 -6.35 -4.96 9.11
CA TRP A 82 -6.36 -3.51 8.96
C TRP A 82 -5.68 -3.11 7.65
N SER A 83 -6.44 -2.55 6.69
CA SER A 83 -5.89 -2.19 5.38
C SER A 83 -5.07 -0.92 5.44
N CYS A 84 -3.95 -0.91 4.71
CA CYS A 84 -3.14 0.28 4.42
C CYS A 84 -3.03 0.57 2.92
N ASP A 85 -3.52 -0.34 2.07
CA ASP A 85 -3.58 -0.18 0.63
C ASP A 85 -5.03 -0.04 0.14
N SER A 86 -5.24 0.75 -0.91
CA SER A 86 -6.56 0.97 -1.53
C SER A 86 -6.40 1.27 -3.04
N PRO A 87 -7.18 0.58 -3.91
CA PRO A 87 -8.01 -0.58 -3.59
C PRO A 87 -7.17 -1.81 -3.25
N LEU A 88 -7.66 -2.64 -2.32
CA LEU A 88 -6.99 -3.86 -1.90
C LEU A 88 -7.57 -5.06 -2.66
N LEU A 89 -6.90 -5.46 -3.78
CA LEU A 89 -7.38 -6.49 -4.69
C LEU A 89 -7.56 -7.86 -4.03
N SER A 90 -6.77 -8.20 -3.00
CA SER A 90 -6.91 -9.46 -2.27
C SER A 90 -8.26 -9.61 -1.56
N MET A 91 -8.99 -8.52 -1.32
CA MET A 91 -10.35 -8.59 -0.77
C MET A 91 -11.40 -9.08 -1.78
N TYR A 92 -11.12 -9.04 -3.08
CA TYR A 92 -12.04 -9.56 -4.10
C TYR A 92 -11.96 -11.08 -4.23
N HIS A 93 -12.02 -11.78 -3.10
CA HIS A 93 -11.97 -13.24 -2.97
C HIS A 93 -13.14 -13.74 -2.11
N LYS A 94 -13.70 -14.93 -2.44
CA LYS A 94 -14.87 -15.48 -1.74
C LYS A 94 -14.72 -15.56 -0.22
N ASN A 95 -13.47 -15.77 0.27
CA ASN A 95 -13.19 -15.85 1.69
C ASN A 95 -13.45 -14.55 2.45
N VAL A 96 -13.62 -13.41 1.77
CA VAL A 96 -13.96 -12.13 2.42
C VAL A 96 -15.29 -12.22 3.20
N PHE A 97 -16.18 -13.12 2.81
CA PHE A 97 -17.50 -13.32 3.43
C PHE A 97 -17.49 -14.30 4.62
N LEU A 98 -16.34 -14.89 4.97
CA LEU A 98 -16.24 -15.81 6.10
C LEU A 98 -16.47 -15.09 7.43
N ASP A 99 -17.17 -15.78 8.35
CA ASP A 99 -17.59 -15.20 9.63
C ASP A 99 -16.44 -14.94 10.61
N CYS A 100 -15.29 -15.55 10.39
CA CYS A 100 -14.08 -15.31 11.20
C CYS A 100 -13.44 -13.93 10.96
N ASN A 101 -13.75 -13.26 9.85
CA ASN A 101 -13.10 -12.02 9.43
C ASN A 101 -13.66 -10.79 10.15
N TYR A 102 -12.72 -9.90 10.53
CA TYR A 102 -12.98 -8.58 11.12
C TYR A 102 -12.11 -7.56 10.39
N PHE A 103 -12.72 -6.73 9.54
CA PHE A 103 -12.03 -5.78 8.68
C PHE A 103 -12.07 -4.36 9.21
N PHE A 104 -10.92 -3.70 9.21
CA PHE A 104 -10.79 -2.29 9.44
C PHE A 104 -10.17 -1.65 8.19
N LEU A 105 -10.98 -0.89 7.43
CA LEU A 105 -10.55 -0.27 6.18
C LEU A 105 -10.35 1.22 6.38
N PHE A 106 -9.17 1.72 5.97
CA PHE A 106 -8.89 3.16 6.07
C PHE A 106 -9.58 3.96 4.96
N ASP A 107 -9.80 3.36 3.81
CA ASP A 107 -10.50 3.98 2.69
C ASP A 107 -12.02 3.81 2.85
N LYS A 108 -12.71 4.96 2.93
CA LYS A 108 -14.16 4.99 3.10
C LYS A 108 -14.90 4.42 1.89
N THR A 109 -14.37 4.58 0.68
CA THR A 109 -14.98 4.07 -0.55
C THR A 109 -14.98 2.55 -0.55
N ASN A 110 -13.83 1.94 -0.30
CA ASN A 110 -13.71 0.48 -0.18
C ASN A 110 -14.58 -0.06 0.98
N TYR A 111 -14.60 0.64 2.12
CA TYR A 111 -15.48 0.26 3.22
C TYR A 111 -16.96 0.21 2.79
N LEU A 112 -17.44 1.23 2.08
CA LEU A 112 -18.84 1.29 1.62
C LEU A 112 -19.14 0.21 0.58
N GLU A 113 -18.20 -0.05 -0.32
CA GLU A 113 -18.29 -1.09 -1.34
C GLU A 113 -18.45 -2.48 -0.71
N PHE A 114 -17.50 -2.93 0.11
CA PHE A 114 -17.54 -4.26 0.73
C PHE A 114 -18.68 -4.43 1.73
N LYS A 115 -19.04 -3.35 2.42
CA LYS A 115 -20.25 -3.33 3.25
C LYS A 115 -21.51 -3.53 2.41
N GLY A 116 -21.59 -2.88 1.25
CA GLY A 116 -22.69 -3.04 0.28
C GLY A 116 -22.77 -4.47 -0.31
N MET A 117 -21.63 -5.13 -0.48
CA MET A 117 -21.55 -6.53 -0.90
C MET A 117 -22.00 -7.53 0.20
N GLY A 118 -22.21 -7.08 1.44
CA GLY A 118 -22.69 -7.90 2.55
C GLY A 118 -21.59 -8.47 3.46
N VAL A 119 -20.39 -7.94 3.43
CA VAL A 119 -19.34 -8.28 4.42
C VAL A 119 -19.81 -7.88 5.82
N LYS A 120 -19.85 -8.84 6.77
CA LYS A 120 -20.53 -8.67 8.06
C LYS A 120 -19.77 -7.81 9.05
N HIS A 121 -18.51 -8.15 9.30
CA HIS A 121 -17.69 -7.51 10.34
C HIS A 121 -16.70 -6.55 9.69
N ILE A 122 -17.18 -5.39 9.28
CA ILE A 122 -16.38 -4.39 8.56
C ILE A 122 -16.63 -2.98 9.12
N TRP A 123 -15.54 -2.23 9.34
CA TRP A 123 -15.56 -0.86 9.86
C TRP A 123 -14.61 0.03 9.10
N HIS A 124 -14.96 1.32 9.02
CA HIS A 124 -14.05 2.34 8.56
C HIS A 124 -13.17 2.79 9.74
N LEU A 125 -11.86 2.60 9.61
CA LEU A 125 -10.86 3.02 10.59
C LEU A 125 -9.68 3.67 9.85
N PRO A 126 -9.52 5.00 9.93
CA PRO A 126 -8.40 5.70 9.32
C PRO A 126 -7.05 5.16 9.81
N LEU A 127 -6.01 5.40 9.01
CA LEU A 127 -4.64 5.12 9.43
C LEU A 127 -4.27 5.98 10.63
N ALA A 128 -3.41 5.44 11.48
CA ALA A 128 -2.90 6.07 12.68
C ALA A 128 -1.38 6.02 12.72
N VAL A 129 -0.80 6.75 13.64
CA VAL A 129 0.64 6.84 13.90
C VAL A 129 0.88 6.57 15.38
N ASP A 130 1.97 5.88 15.68
CA ASP A 130 2.45 5.68 17.05
C ASP A 130 3.13 6.97 17.51
N THR A 131 2.41 7.76 18.31
CA THR A 131 2.89 9.05 18.82
C THR A 131 4.00 8.88 19.83
N ASP A 132 3.94 7.83 20.68
CA ASP A 132 4.95 7.59 21.73
C ASP A 132 6.30 7.28 21.11
N ARG A 133 6.33 6.41 20.07
CA ARG A 133 7.55 6.12 19.32
C ARG A 133 8.10 7.35 18.59
N LEU A 134 7.24 8.18 18.03
CA LEU A 134 7.70 9.42 17.40
C LEU A 134 8.30 10.40 18.40
N ASP A 135 7.67 10.56 19.57
CA ASP A 135 8.18 11.44 20.62
C ASP A 135 9.54 10.96 21.14
N GLU A 136 9.73 9.64 21.30
CA GLU A 136 11.03 9.05 21.64
C GLU A 136 12.09 9.31 20.57
N LEU A 137 11.77 9.11 19.28
CA LEU A 137 12.69 9.38 18.17
C LEU A 137 13.09 10.86 18.10
N PHE A 138 12.15 11.77 18.30
CA PHE A 138 12.43 13.22 18.33
C PHE A 138 13.26 13.61 19.56
N ALA A 139 13.02 13.02 20.69
CA ALA A 139 13.82 13.26 21.90
C ALA A 139 15.26 12.79 21.69
N GLN A 140 15.46 11.61 21.12
CA GLN A 140 16.78 11.03 20.83
C GLN A 140 17.55 11.86 19.80
N ASP A 141 16.91 12.26 18.68
CA ASP A 141 17.51 13.11 17.66
C ASP A 141 17.93 14.48 18.21
N THR A 142 17.17 15.00 19.18
CA THR A 142 17.52 16.27 19.88
C THR A 142 18.74 16.07 20.80
N MET A 143 18.80 14.96 21.53
CA MET A 143 19.95 14.64 22.40
C MET A 143 21.23 14.39 21.59
N ASP A 144 21.14 13.64 20.49
CA ASP A 144 22.28 13.37 19.61
C ASP A 144 22.81 14.68 18.98
N LYS A 145 21.93 15.59 18.59
CA LYS A 145 22.32 16.92 18.08
C LYS A 145 22.97 17.80 19.16
N MET A 146 22.51 17.73 20.41
CA MET A 146 23.12 18.42 21.54
C MET A 146 24.53 17.89 21.83
N GLN A 147 24.70 16.55 21.86
CA GLN A 147 26.02 15.93 22.07
C GLN A 147 27.01 16.24 20.95
N LEU A 148 26.55 16.22 19.67
CA LEU A 148 27.38 16.60 18.54
C LEU A 148 27.78 18.08 18.59
N ALA A 149 26.91 18.97 19.05
CA ALA A 149 27.19 20.38 19.19
C ALA A 149 28.24 20.68 20.32
N GLU A 150 28.27 19.84 21.37
CA GLU A 150 29.27 19.94 22.42
C GLU A 150 30.67 19.45 21.99
N VAL A 151 30.73 18.46 21.08
CA VAL A 151 31.98 17.89 20.56
C VAL A 151 32.60 18.78 19.46
N ASP A 152 31.79 19.56 18.74
CA ASP A 152 32.20 20.29 17.51
C ASP A 152 32.38 21.80 17.70
N SER A 153 32.87 22.20 18.89
CA SER A 153 33.28 23.61 19.10
C SER A 153 34.48 24.06 18.25
N GLY A 154 34.94 23.24 17.32
CA GLY A 154 36.16 23.49 16.53
C GLY A 154 36.03 23.60 15.02
N ASN A 155 35.08 23.02 14.33
CA ASN A 155 34.97 23.06 12.87
C ASN A 155 33.60 22.56 12.33
N ALA A 156 32.53 23.24 12.63
CA ALA A 156 31.22 22.89 12.09
C ALA A 156 31.07 23.48 10.67
N SER A 157 31.08 22.62 9.66
CA SER A 157 30.43 22.95 8.39
C SER A 157 28.94 23.14 8.66
N LYS A 158 28.48 24.38 8.48
CA LYS A 158 27.12 24.84 8.79
C LYS A 158 26.07 24.20 7.88
N HIS A 159 25.76 22.93 8.03
CA HIS A 159 24.48 22.37 7.59
C HIS A 159 23.54 22.41 8.78
N SER A 160 23.01 23.57 9.09
CA SER A 160 22.04 23.74 10.17
C SER A 160 20.66 23.27 9.69
N VAL A 161 19.84 22.79 10.64
CA VAL A 161 18.41 22.48 10.45
C VAL A 161 17.63 23.64 9.78
N ARG A 162 18.19 24.84 9.76
CA ARG A 162 17.65 26.03 9.07
C ARG A 162 17.74 25.94 7.54
N ASP A 163 18.58 25.08 6.96
CA ASP A 163 18.71 24.93 5.50
C ASP A 163 17.52 24.19 4.87
N PHE A 164 16.70 23.52 5.70
CA PHE A 164 15.43 22.93 5.28
C PHE A 164 14.22 23.86 5.48
N ALA A 165 14.39 25.00 6.13
CA ALA A 165 13.32 25.96 6.41
C ALA A 165 13.00 26.74 5.13
N GLY A 166 12.04 26.27 4.33
CA GLY A 166 11.52 26.96 3.15
C GLY A 166 11.43 26.12 1.87
N GLY A 167 11.87 24.85 1.91
CA GLY A 167 11.72 23.90 0.81
C GLY A 167 10.51 22.99 0.96
N ILE A 168 10.07 22.43 -0.16
CA ILE A 168 9.07 21.36 -0.21
C ILE A 168 9.82 20.04 -0.29
N SER A 169 9.46 19.07 0.58
CA SER A 169 10.01 17.72 0.53
C SER A 169 8.97 16.73 0.06
N PHE A 170 9.35 15.91 -0.91
CA PHE A 170 8.57 14.76 -1.35
C PHE A 170 9.32 13.48 -0.97
N VAL A 171 8.63 12.58 -0.27
CA VAL A 171 9.15 11.26 0.07
C VAL A 171 8.20 10.21 -0.52
N GLY A 172 8.69 9.39 -1.45
CA GLY A 172 7.88 8.34 -2.04
C GLY A 172 8.35 7.83 -3.40
N ASN A 173 7.64 6.82 -3.91
CA ASN A 173 7.89 6.25 -5.23
C ASN A 173 7.25 7.12 -6.32
N LEU A 174 7.92 7.28 -7.45
CA LEU A 174 7.39 7.98 -8.63
C LEU A 174 6.69 7.06 -9.63
N TYR A 175 6.70 5.75 -9.40
CA TYR A 175 6.10 4.73 -10.28
C TYR A 175 6.58 4.83 -11.74
N GLU A 176 7.85 5.17 -11.95
CA GLU A 176 8.45 5.24 -13.30
C GLU A 176 8.49 3.87 -13.97
N LYS A 177 8.73 2.80 -13.20
CA LYS A 177 8.60 1.44 -13.68
C LYS A 177 7.17 0.96 -13.39
N ASN A 178 6.35 0.91 -14.42
CA ASN A 178 4.95 0.47 -14.33
C ASN A 178 4.60 -0.44 -15.51
N SER A 179 3.56 -1.25 -15.32
CA SER A 179 3.14 -2.25 -16.32
C SER A 179 2.58 -1.61 -17.60
N TYR A 180 2.05 -0.39 -17.53
CA TYR A 180 1.51 0.28 -18.70
C TYR A 180 2.59 0.55 -19.76
N ASP A 181 3.77 1.06 -19.36
CA ASP A 181 4.85 1.42 -20.28
C ASP A 181 5.41 0.21 -21.07
N GLU A 182 5.28 -0.99 -20.51
CA GLU A 182 5.62 -2.22 -21.23
C GLU A 182 4.49 -2.67 -22.17
N LEU A 183 3.24 -2.55 -21.74
CA LEU A 183 2.07 -2.93 -22.54
C LEU A 183 1.83 -1.96 -23.70
N GLU A 184 2.03 -0.66 -23.47
CA GLU A 184 1.84 0.41 -24.46
C GLU A 184 2.61 0.13 -25.76
N LYS A 185 3.82 -0.43 -25.66
CA LYS A 185 4.65 -0.79 -26.82
C LYS A 185 3.97 -1.81 -27.75
N ARG A 186 3.04 -2.59 -27.22
CA ARG A 186 2.30 -3.65 -27.93
C ARG A 186 0.91 -3.22 -28.37
N PHE A 187 0.37 -2.15 -27.77
CA PHE A 187 -0.96 -1.65 -28.10
C PHE A 187 -1.00 -0.99 -29.49
N PRO A 188 -2.06 -1.19 -30.27
CA PRO A 188 -2.32 -0.39 -31.45
C PRO A 188 -2.54 1.08 -31.09
N GLU A 189 -2.31 1.97 -32.03
CA GLU A 189 -2.39 3.43 -31.84
C GLU A 189 -3.73 3.87 -31.23
N TYR A 190 -4.82 3.24 -31.66
CA TYR A 190 -6.15 3.50 -31.13
C TYR A 190 -6.24 3.26 -29.62
N LEU A 191 -5.76 2.12 -29.11
CA LEU A 191 -5.81 1.82 -27.67
C LEU A 191 -4.89 2.75 -26.87
N ARG A 192 -3.71 3.07 -27.39
CA ARG A 192 -2.81 4.04 -26.74
C ARG A 192 -3.48 5.39 -26.60
N GLY A 193 -4.00 5.93 -27.71
CA GLY A 193 -4.70 7.22 -27.68
C GLY A 193 -5.92 7.22 -26.76
N TYR A 194 -6.66 6.10 -26.70
CA TYR A 194 -7.77 5.96 -25.78
C TYR A 194 -7.33 6.03 -24.32
N PHE A 195 -6.33 5.24 -23.91
CA PHE A 195 -5.85 5.23 -22.52
C PHE A 195 -5.17 6.54 -22.13
N ASP A 196 -4.42 7.15 -23.04
CA ASP A 196 -3.84 8.48 -22.81
C ASP A 196 -4.92 9.52 -22.53
N ALA A 197 -6.01 9.49 -23.29
CA ALA A 197 -7.14 10.41 -23.08
C ALA A 197 -7.86 10.14 -21.75
N VAL A 198 -8.06 8.87 -21.38
CA VAL A 198 -8.68 8.49 -20.09
C VAL A 198 -7.82 8.93 -18.92
N MET A 199 -6.51 8.66 -18.96
CA MET A 199 -5.58 9.08 -17.91
C MET A 199 -5.48 10.60 -17.82
N GLU A 200 -5.42 11.31 -18.96
CA GLU A 200 -5.42 12.77 -18.97
C GLU A 200 -6.70 13.36 -18.37
N ALA A 201 -7.87 12.77 -18.68
CA ALA A 201 -9.13 13.19 -18.08
C ALA A 201 -9.12 12.96 -16.55
N GLN A 202 -8.62 11.80 -16.09
CA GLN A 202 -8.50 11.49 -14.65
C GLN A 202 -7.60 12.47 -13.93
N LEU A 203 -6.50 12.92 -14.53
CA LEU A 203 -5.59 13.90 -13.91
C LEU A 203 -6.24 15.25 -13.64
N ASN A 204 -7.34 15.57 -14.32
CA ASN A 204 -8.10 16.80 -14.14
C ASN A 204 -9.34 16.62 -13.21
N ILE A 205 -9.58 15.41 -12.70
CA ILE A 205 -10.70 15.10 -11.81
C ILE A 205 -10.20 14.81 -10.41
N SER A 206 -10.75 15.54 -9.44
CA SER A 206 -10.47 15.33 -8.01
C SER A 206 -11.69 14.74 -7.30
N GLY A 207 -11.46 13.78 -6.40
CA GLY A 207 -12.52 13.17 -5.58
C GLY A 207 -13.38 12.13 -6.30
N GLY A 208 -12.96 11.67 -7.49
CA GLY A 208 -13.62 10.61 -8.24
C GLY A 208 -12.65 9.83 -9.10
N ASN A 209 -12.95 8.55 -9.35
CA ASN A 209 -12.20 7.69 -10.26
C ASN A 209 -13.08 7.39 -11.49
N ILE A 210 -12.61 7.79 -12.68
CA ILE A 210 -13.29 7.54 -13.94
C ILE A 210 -12.63 6.43 -14.76
N ILE A 211 -11.46 5.94 -14.35
CA ILE A 211 -10.67 4.99 -15.15
C ILE A 211 -11.49 3.71 -15.39
N GLU A 212 -11.94 3.07 -14.32
CA GLU A 212 -12.68 1.81 -14.42
C GLU A 212 -14.00 1.95 -15.19
N PRO A 213 -14.88 2.94 -14.93
CA PRO A 213 -16.09 3.15 -15.72
C PRO A 213 -15.84 3.42 -17.21
N MET A 214 -14.67 3.93 -17.59
CA MET A 214 -14.31 4.13 -18.99
C MET A 214 -13.84 2.86 -19.70
N LEU A 215 -13.54 1.78 -18.97
CA LEU A 215 -13.18 0.50 -19.56
C LEU A 215 -14.44 -0.26 -19.99
N THR A 216 -15.01 0.13 -21.11
CA THR A 216 -16.19 -0.51 -21.68
C THR A 216 -15.93 -1.96 -22.13
N ALA A 217 -16.96 -2.76 -22.33
CA ALA A 217 -16.82 -4.17 -22.68
C ALA A 217 -16.00 -4.39 -23.97
N ASP A 218 -16.18 -3.54 -24.98
CA ASP A 218 -15.43 -3.59 -26.24
C ASP A 218 -13.96 -3.21 -26.08
N ILE A 219 -13.65 -2.29 -25.16
CA ILE A 219 -12.26 -1.96 -24.80
C ILE A 219 -11.62 -3.12 -24.06
N LEU A 220 -12.33 -3.72 -23.09
CA LEU A 220 -11.82 -4.87 -22.31
C LEU A 220 -11.60 -6.09 -23.20
N GLU A 221 -12.45 -6.35 -24.18
CA GLU A 221 -12.25 -7.41 -25.17
C GLU A 221 -10.91 -7.22 -25.91
N ARG A 222 -10.63 -6.00 -26.37
CA ARG A 222 -9.37 -5.67 -27.06
C ARG A 222 -8.16 -5.73 -26.11
N VAL A 223 -8.33 -5.30 -24.85
CA VAL A 223 -7.26 -5.40 -23.83
C VAL A 223 -6.88 -6.85 -23.59
N SER A 224 -7.84 -7.76 -23.60
CA SER A 224 -7.60 -9.19 -23.37
C SER A 224 -6.65 -9.85 -24.40
N GLU A 225 -6.47 -9.24 -25.56
CA GLU A 225 -5.49 -9.68 -26.56
C GLU A 225 -4.03 -9.43 -26.12
N TYR A 226 -3.82 -8.48 -25.20
CA TYR A 226 -2.48 -8.02 -24.77
C TYR A 226 -2.19 -8.23 -23.29
N PHE A 227 -3.23 -8.34 -22.49
CA PHE A 227 -3.16 -8.48 -21.04
C PHE A 227 -4.01 -9.65 -20.55
N GLU A 228 -3.35 -10.65 -19.97
CA GLU A 228 -4.00 -11.82 -19.38
C GLU A 228 -4.27 -11.57 -17.89
N LEU A 229 -5.53 -11.68 -17.49
CA LEU A 229 -5.91 -11.64 -16.08
C LEU A 229 -5.55 -12.97 -15.39
N LYS A 230 -4.51 -12.94 -14.56
CA LYS A 230 -4.16 -14.06 -13.69
C LYS A 230 -4.84 -13.86 -12.34
N LYS A 231 -5.74 -14.78 -11.98
CA LYS A 231 -6.45 -14.79 -10.70
C LYS A 231 -6.72 -16.21 -10.24
N SER A 232 -6.91 -16.42 -8.94
CA SER A 232 -7.41 -17.70 -8.42
C SER A 232 -8.86 -17.93 -8.86
N LYS A 233 -9.29 -19.20 -8.86
CA LYS A 233 -10.68 -19.56 -9.20
C LYS A 233 -11.71 -18.95 -8.24
N ASP A 234 -11.28 -18.63 -7.03
CA ASP A 234 -12.11 -18.12 -5.94
C ASP A 234 -12.10 -16.57 -5.85
N SER A 235 -11.28 -15.92 -6.70
CA SER A 235 -11.31 -14.48 -6.86
C SER A 235 -12.45 -14.05 -7.78
N PHE A 236 -13.22 -13.05 -7.36
CA PHE A 236 -14.25 -12.42 -8.19
C PHE A 236 -13.84 -11.08 -8.79
N SER A 237 -12.54 -10.69 -8.67
CA SER A 237 -12.01 -9.55 -9.43
C SER A 237 -12.15 -9.81 -10.94
N ASP A 238 -12.47 -8.77 -11.69
CA ASP A 238 -12.57 -8.84 -13.14
C ASP A 238 -11.40 -8.12 -13.85
N LEU A 239 -11.37 -8.24 -15.17
CA LEU A 239 -10.32 -7.61 -15.99
C LEU A 239 -10.34 -6.09 -15.87
N GLY A 240 -11.54 -5.48 -15.81
CA GLY A 240 -11.71 -4.04 -15.72
C GLY A 240 -11.09 -3.49 -14.45
N LEU A 241 -11.47 -4.03 -13.30
CA LEU A 241 -10.94 -3.65 -12.00
C LEU A 241 -9.42 -3.80 -11.93
N VAL A 242 -8.90 -4.98 -12.32
CA VAL A 242 -7.45 -5.25 -12.22
C VAL A 242 -6.67 -4.35 -13.16
N PHE A 243 -7.10 -4.20 -14.40
CA PHE A 243 -6.42 -3.35 -15.38
C PHE A 243 -6.47 -1.87 -15.00
N ALA A 244 -7.64 -1.39 -14.54
CA ALA A 244 -7.78 -0.01 -14.05
C ALA A 244 -6.85 0.28 -12.88
N THR A 245 -6.77 -0.65 -11.92
CA THR A 245 -6.01 -0.46 -10.67
C THR A 245 -4.50 -0.64 -10.87
N THR A 246 -4.09 -1.77 -11.46
CA THR A 246 -2.67 -2.17 -11.49
C THR A 246 -1.91 -1.66 -12.71
N VAL A 247 -2.61 -1.32 -13.79
CA VAL A 247 -1.97 -0.85 -15.03
C VAL A 247 -2.18 0.65 -15.18
N LEU A 248 -3.41 1.09 -15.42
CA LEU A 248 -3.69 2.51 -15.65
C LEU A 248 -3.55 3.35 -14.38
N GLY A 249 -3.92 2.81 -13.22
CA GLY A 249 -3.84 3.51 -11.93
C GLY A 249 -2.41 3.87 -11.55
N PHE A 250 -1.46 2.94 -11.66
CA PHE A 250 -0.05 3.24 -11.39
C PHE A 250 0.55 4.22 -12.40
N LYS A 251 0.21 4.12 -13.68
CA LYS A 251 0.65 5.09 -14.68
C LYS A 251 0.08 6.48 -14.40
N THR A 252 -1.20 6.58 -14.09
CA THR A 252 -1.86 7.85 -13.75
C THR A 252 -1.22 8.47 -12.49
N ALA A 253 -0.94 7.66 -11.46
CA ALA A 253 -0.25 8.12 -10.25
C ALA A 253 1.16 8.64 -10.56
N SER A 254 1.90 7.97 -11.46
CA SER A 254 3.21 8.43 -11.93
C SER A 254 3.10 9.80 -12.59
N LEU A 255 2.20 9.95 -13.55
CA LEU A 255 1.98 11.22 -14.26
C LEU A 255 1.56 12.35 -13.31
N GLN A 256 0.67 12.07 -12.36
CA GLN A 256 0.21 13.04 -11.37
C GLN A 256 1.36 13.54 -10.49
N ARG A 257 2.17 12.62 -9.96
CA ARG A 257 3.32 12.96 -9.11
C ARG A 257 4.34 13.80 -9.86
N GLN A 258 4.70 13.39 -11.07
CA GLN A 258 5.64 14.13 -11.92
C GLN A 258 5.14 15.55 -12.21
N ARG A 259 3.87 15.71 -12.63
CA ARG A 259 3.29 17.04 -12.91
C ARG A 259 3.26 17.93 -11.66
N ALA A 260 2.84 17.38 -10.52
CA ALA A 260 2.79 18.12 -9.26
C ALA A 260 4.20 18.59 -8.85
N LEU A 261 5.19 17.70 -8.90
CA LEU A 261 6.56 18.03 -8.53
C LEU A 261 7.18 19.06 -9.47
N LEU A 262 6.98 18.94 -10.79
CA LEU A 262 7.46 19.93 -11.76
C LEU A 262 6.80 21.31 -11.54
N ALA A 263 5.49 21.33 -11.29
CA ALA A 263 4.78 22.59 -11.01
C ALA A 263 5.26 23.25 -9.71
N LEU A 264 5.55 22.46 -8.67
CA LEU A 264 6.10 22.96 -7.42
C LEU A 264 7.56 23.44 -7.60
N ALA A 265 8.38 22.65 -8.28
CA ALA A 265 9.81 22.99 -8.52
C ALA A 265 9.98 24.25 -9.38
N ALA A 266 8.97 24.61 -10.17
CA ALA A 266 8.99 25.88 -10.91
C ALA A 266 8.86 27.12 -10.00
N LYS A 267 8.41 26.95 -8.76
CA LYS A 267 8.13 28.07 -7.82
C LYS A 267 8.91 27.98 -6.51
N PHE A 268 9.29 26.78 -6.10
CA PHE A 268 9.88 26.51 -4.80
C PHE A 268 11.08 25.55 -4.93
N PRO A 269 12.06 25.60 -4.02
CA PRO A 269 13.04 24.53 -3.87
C PRO A 269 12.32 23.23 -3.50
N VAL A 270 12.55 22.14 -4.24
CA VAL A 270 11.96 20.81 -3.99
C VAL A 270 13.06 19.82 -3.69
N ASN A 271 12.96 19.17 -2.53
CA ASN A 271 13.80 18.04 -2.14
C ASN A 271 13.05 16.74 -2.45
N LEU A 272 13.68 15.87 -3.23
CA LEU A 272 13.08 14.61 -3.68
C LEU A 272 13.79 13.42 -3.03
N TYR A 273 13.06 12.66 -2.22
CA TYR A 273 13.50 11.42 -1.57
C TYR A 273 12.70 10.26 -2.17
N THR A 274 13.33 9.51 -3.07
CA THR A 274 12.67 8.42 -3.81
C THR A 274 13.64 7.28 -4.06
N ASN A 275 13.11 6.05 -4.11
CA ASN A 275 13.86 4.86 -4.53
C ASN A 275 13.98 4.77 -6.07
N THR A 276 13.34 5.67 -6.79
CA THR A 276 13.36 5.68 -8.24
C THR A 276 14.74 6.12 -8.72
N GLU A 277 15.34 5.41 -9.68
CA GLU A 277 16.53 5.85 -10.37
C GLU A 277 16.19 7.03 -11.26
N ILE A 278 16.32 8.24 -10.72
CA ILE A 278 16.19 9.46 -11.50
C ILE A 278 17.44 9.57 -12.37
N GLY A 279 17.27 9.55 -13.68
CA GLY A 279 18.37 9.77 -14.60
C GLY A 279 19.11 11.06 -14.23
N ARG A 280 20.43 11.00 -14.12
CA ARG A 280 21.32 12.13 -13.71
C ARG A 280 21.14 13.41 -14.52
N ALA A 281 20.48 13.31 -15.69
CA ALA A 281 20.17 14.44 -16.57
C ALA A 281 19.10 15.39 -16.00
N SER A 282 18.11 14.91 -15.26
CA SER A 282 17.02 15.76 -14.74
C SER A 282 17.41 16.60 -13.53
N CYS A 283 18.48 16.22 -12.82
CA CYS A 283 18.95 16.95 -11.63
C CYS A 283 20.00 18.02 -11.92
N ARG A 284 20.57 18.09 -13.15
CA ARG A 284 21.68 18.98 -13.48
C ARG A 284 21.32 20.25 -14.25
N GLU A 285 20.09 20.41 -14.69
CA GLU A 285 19.69 21.57 -15.50
C GLU A 285 19.07 22.73 -14.69
N ARG A 286 19.30 22.78 -13.38
CA ARG A 286 18.98 24.01 -12.62
C ARG A 286 20.09 24.32 -11.61
N VAL A 287 21.04 25.06 -12.06
CA VAL A 287 21.79 25.98 -11.25
C VAL A 287 21.23 27.39 -11.47
#